data_d08a1ce035e277dc32b47282929765fd
#
_entry.id   d08a1ce035e277dc32b47282929765fd
#
_cell.length_a   1.000
_cell.length_b   1.000
_cell.length_c   1.000
_cell.angle_alpha   90.00
_cell.angle_beta   90.00
_cell.angle_gamma   90.00
#
_symmetry.space_group_name_H-M   'P 1'
#
loop_
_entity.id
_entity.type
_entity.pdbx_description
1 polymer ?
#
loop_
_entity_poly.entity_id
_entity_poly.type
_entity_poly.pdbx_seq_one_letter_code
_entity_poly.pdbx_strand_id
1 'polypeptide(L)'
;MQKIAFHLNSLQQGGAERVVSNLANRFAKEGYEVVIATEWYGTDEFALDQKVRRVHVGLTKEDENRSRISKMLRRIWYLRRFMKKEKPDVVVAFTRGVLYRALAAGIGTGIPVVISVRTDPVGHYDKKADKLRIPLLFPHAAGCVFQTEGAKAFFAPYLQENSRIILNPLNPKYVGVPEPAVRTKNVVQSGRLVDFKNQPMLIRAFLKVHEKHPDYTLKIYGPDSKDGTKEIL
;
A
#
# COMPACT_ATOMS: atom_id res chain seq x y z
N MET A 1 -18.45 11.99 17.04
CA MET A 1 -17.06 11.93 16.54
C MET A 1 -17.01 10.86 15.47
N GLN A 2 -16.52 11.18 14.26
CA GLN A 2 -16.46 10.18 13.17
C GLN A 2 -15.32 9.21 13.41
N LYS A 3 -15.60 7.93 13.17
CA LYS A 3 -14.65 6.82 13.31
C LYS A 3 -14.16 6.34 11.94
N ILE A 4 -12.86 6.41 11.71
CA ILE A 4 -12.22 5.97 10.49
C ILE A 4 -11.45 4.68 10.76
N ALA A 5 -11.69 3.64 9.98
CA ALA A 5 -10.91 2.41 10.01
C ALA A 5 -10.02 2.30 8.78
N PHE A 6 -8.72 2.06 8.97
CA PHE A 6 -7.81 1.67 7.89
C PHE A 6 -7.60 0.16 7.92
N HIS A 7 -7.53 -0.46 6.75
CA HIS A 7 -7.21 -1.87 6.63
C HIS A 7 -6.04 -2.10 5.68
N LEU A 8 -5.02 -2.82 6.16
CA LEU A 8 -3.84 -3.21 5.42
C LEU A 8 -3.23 -4.49 6.02
N ASN A 9 -2.23 -5.06 5.35
CA ASN A 9 -1.61 -6.28 5.83
C ASN A 9 -0.84 -6.08 7.14
N SER A 10 0.08 -5.10 7.18
CA SER A 10 0.90 -4.75 8.35
C SER A 10 1.24 -3.26 8.29
N LEU A 11 2.03 -2.76 9.22
CA LEU A 11 2.61 -1.41 9.18
C LEU A 11 4.12 -1.45 8.88
N GLN A 12 4.62 -2.58 8.42
CA GLN A 12 6.02 -2.76 8.06
C GLN A 12 6.42 -1.77 6.97
N GLN A 13 7.70 -1.37 6.96
CA GLN A 13 8.18 -0.29 6.10
C GLN A 13 7.88 -0.50 4.62
N GLY A 14 6.93 0.27 4.10
CA GLY A 14 6.46 0.27 2.72
C GLY A 14 5.79 1.59 2.36
N GLY A 15 5.54 1.81 1.07
CA GLY A 15 4.95 3.07 0.60
C GLY A 15 3.50 3.26 1.01
N ALA A 16 2.69 2.22 0.95
CA ALA A 16 1.28 2.24 1.35
C ALA A 16 1.14 2.36 2.88
N GLU A 17 1.97 1.61 3.60
CA GLU A 17 2.01 1.59 5.06
C GLU A 17 2.40 2.97 5.62
N ARG A 18 3.38 3.64 5.00
CA ARG A 18 3.74 5.02 5.36
C ARG A 18 2.59 5.99 5.15
N VAL A 19 1.87 5.87 4.04
CA VAL A 19 0.72 6.74 3.78
C VAL A 19 -0.38 6.52 4.81
N VAL A 20 -0.70 5.26 5.13
CA VAL A 20 -1.71 4.94 6.15
C VAL A 20 -1.30 5.47 7.53
N SER A 21 -0.04 5.25 7.94
CA SER A 21 0.44 5.74 9.24
C SER A 21 0.36 7.27 9.33
N ASN A 22 0.77 7.98 8.28
CA ASN A 22 0.68 9.44 8.22
C ASN A 22 -0.76 9.93 8.28
N LEU A 23 -1.67 9.32 7.50
CA LEU A 23 -3.10 9.68 7.50
C LEU A 23 -3.74 9.38 8.86
N ALA A 24 -3.48 8.22 9.44
CA ALA A 24 -4.01 7.82 10.74
C ALA A 24 -3.59 8.81 11.84
N ASN A 25 -2.29 9.12 11.89
CA ASN A 25 -1.75 10.08 12.85
C ASN A 25 -2.34 11.49 12.64
N ARG A 26 -2.53 11.91 11.39
CA ARG A 26 -3.10 13.21 11.07
C ARG A 26 -4.57 13.29 11.47
N PHE A 27 -5.39 12.32 11.10
CA PHE A 27 -6.80 12.29 11.48
C PHE A 27 -7.01 12.23 13.00
N ALA A 28 -6.16 11.44 13.70
CA ALA A 28 -6.23 11.39 15.16
C ALA A 28 -5.93 12.76 15.81
N LYS A 29 -4.99 13.53 15.24
CA LYS A 29 -4.71 14.92 15.67
C LYS A 29 -5.86 15.89 15.36
N GLU A 30 -6.59 15.64 14.30
CA GLU A 30 -7.77 16.42 13.90
C GLU A 30 -9.05 16.02 14.67
N GLY A 31 -8.95 15.07 15.60
CA GLY A 31 -10.05 14.70 16.49
C GLY A 31 -10.93 13.56 15.98
N TYR A 32 -10.55 12.84 14.91
CA TYR A 32 -11.24 11.62 14.52
C TYR A 32 -10.86 10.45 15.44
N GLU A 33 -11.79 9.53 15.66
CA GLU A 33 -11.46 8.22 16.22
C GLU A 33 -10.86 7.35 15.10
N VAL A 34 -9.60 6.95 15.25
CA VAL A 34 -8.89 6.20 14.23
C VAL A 34 -8.53 4.81 14.72
N VAL A 35 -8.89 3.80 13.93
CA VAL A 35 -8.49 2.41 14.18
C VAL A 35 -7.83 1.81 12.94
N ILE A 36 -6.72 1.08 13.14
CA ILE A 36 -6.03 0.37 12.08
C ILE A 36 -6.20 -1.14 12.27
N ALA A 37 -6.80 -1.80 11.30
CA ALA A 37 -6.97 -3.24 11.25
C ALA A 37 -5.83 -3.87 10.41
N THR A 38 -4.93 -4.64 11.04
CA THR A 38 -3.83 -5.32 10.36
C THR A 38 -3.95 -6.84 10.46
N GLU A 39 -3.41 -7.55 9.45
CA GLU A 39 -3.43 -9.02 9.42
C GLU A 39 -2.24 -9.65 10.16
N TRP A 40 -1.13 -8.93 10.29
CA TRP A 40 0.04 -9.35 11.08
C TRP A 40 0.83 -8.15 11.61
N TYR A 41 1.78 -8.42 12.48
CA TYR A 41 2.74 -7.46 12.99
C TYR A 41 4.07 -7.66 12.26
N GLY A 42 4.66 -6.59 11.75
CA GLY A 42 5.99 -6.58 11.16
C GLY A 42 7.08 -6.39 12.22
N THR A 43 8.33 -6.58 11.83
CA THR A 43 9.49 -6.40 12.72
C THR A 43 9.95 -4.94 12.81
N ASP A 44 9.76 -4.16 11.73
CA ASP A 44 10.14 -2.75 11.63
C ASP A 44 8.95 -1.98 11.04
N GLU A 45 8.17 -1.35 11.90
CA GLU A 45 6.89 -0.73 11.56
C GLU A 45 6.92 0.78 11.78
N PHE A 46 6.08 1.49 11.03
CA PHE A 46 5.87 2.91 11.23
C PHE A 46 5.20 3.20 12.58
N ALA A 47 5.70 4.21 13.27
CA ALA A 47 5.14 4.65 14.54
C ALA A 47 3.74 5.26 14.35
N LEU A 48 2.87 4.94 15.30
CA LEU A 48 1.53 5.50 15.40
C LEU A 48 1.42 6.46 16.58
N ASP A 49 0.59 7.48 16.43
CA ASP A 49 0.17 8.32 17.52
C ASP A 49 -0.58 7.49 18.59
N GLN A 50 -0.41 7.84 19.86
CA GLN A 50 -1.02 7.10 20.96
C GLN A 50 -2.57 7.05 20.90
N LYS A 51 -3.18 7.99 20.21
CA LYS A 51 -4.64 8.05 19.98
C LYS A 51 -5.11 7.09 18.88
N VAL A 52 -4.20 6.51 18.08
CA VAL A 52 -4.53 5.56 17.03
C VAL A 52 -4.55 4.15 17.62
N ARG A 53 -5.73 3.51 17.61
CA ARG A 53 -5.84 2.12 18.02
C ARG A 53 -5.47 1.16 16.90
N ARG A 54 -4.80 0.09 17.24
CA ARG A 54 -4.51 -1.01 16.31
C ARG A 54 -5.20 -2.29 16.74
N VAL A 55 -5.81 -2.98 15.77
CA VAL A 55 -6.52 -4.25 15.98
C VAL A 55 -5.99 -5.30 15.01
N HIS A 56 -5.66 -6.48 15.52
CA HIS A 56 -5.29 -7.62 14.69
C HIS A 56 -6.56 -8.30 14.14
N VAL A 57 -6.61 -8.47 12.81
CA VAL A 57 -7.71 -9.11 12.09
C VAL A 57 -7.26 -10.26 11.19
N GLY A 58 -6.02 -10.68 11.35
CA GLY A 58 -5.41 -11.77 10.58
C GLY A 58 -5.75 -13.16 11.11
N LEU A 59 -5.14 -14.17 10.49
CA LEU A 59 -5.25 -15.55 10.89
C LEU A 59 -4.62 -15.77 12.27
N THR A 60 -5.18 -16.70 13.03
CA THR A 60 -4.64 -17.19 14.29
C THR A 60 -3.81 -18.46 14.08
N LYS A 61 -3.10 -18.92 15.13
CA LYS A 61 -2.37 -20.20 15.11
C LYS A 61 -3.28 -21.38 14.73
N GLU A 62 -4.53 -21.35 15.15
CA GLU A 62 -5.52 -22.39 14.83
C GLU A 62 -5.85 -22.49 13.33
N ASP A 63 -5.56 -21.42 12.58
CA ASP A 63 -5.80 -21.38 11.15
C ASP A 63 -4.60 -21.87 10.31
N GLU A 64 -3.44 -22.18 10.94
CA GLU A 64 -2.20 -22.49 10.21
C GLU A 64 -2.32 -23.71 9.31
N ASN A 65 -3.03 -24.74 9.75
CA ASN A 65 -3.21 -26.00 9.01
C ASN A 65 -4.41 -26.00 8.03
N ARG A 66 -5.11 -24.88 7.86
CA ARG A 66 -6.26 -24.78 6.98
C ARG A 66 -5.85 -24.66 5.51
N SER A 67 -6.74 -25.10 4.62
CA SER A 67 -6.58 -24.91 3.18
C SER A 67 -6.51 -23.42 2.81
N ARG A 68 -5.96 -23.09 1.63
CA ARG A 68 -5.86 -21.71 1.13
C ARG A 68 -7.23 -21.02 1.05
N ILE A 69 -8.26 -21.73 0.61
CA ILE A 69 -9.62 -21.21 0.50
C ILE A 69 -10.18 -20.90 1.90
N SER A 70 -10.05 -21.84 2.84
CA SER A 70 -10.49 -21.64 4.22
C SER A 70 -9.77 -20.45 4.87
N LYS A 71 -8.46 -20.31 4.70
CA LYS A 71 -7.69 -19.15 5.16
C LYS A 71 -8.19 -17.82 4.57
N MET A 72 -8.55 -17.80 3.29
CA MET A 72 -9.12 -16.61 2.65
C MET A 72 -10.47 -16.24 3.26
N LEU A 73 -11.37 -17.21 3.41
CA LEU A 73 -12.70 -17.00 4.03
C LEU A 73 -12.59 -16.54 5.48
N ARG A 74 -11.64 -17.10 6.25
CA ARG A 74 -11.39 -16.70 7.65
C ARG A 74 -10.91 -15.24 7.74
N ARG A 75 -10.01 -14.80 6.87
CA ARG A 75 -9.60 -13.38 6.83
C ARG A 75 -10.78 -12.45 6.57
N ILE A 76 -11.64 -12.80 5.63
CA ILE A 76 -12.86 -12.02 5.35
C ILE A 76 -13.78 -12.01 6.58
N TRP A 77 -13.96 -13.15 7.23
CA TRP A 77 -14.80 -13.28 8.42
C TRP A 77 -14.24 -12.47 9.61
N TYR A 78 -12.94 -12.53 9.89
CA TYR A 78 -12.32 -11.73 10.97
C TYR A 78 -12.47 -10.24 10.71
N LEU A 79 -12.24 -9.81 9.47
CA LEU A 79 -12.41 -8.41 9.09
C LEU A 79 -13.89 -7.99 9.21
N ARG A 80 -14.83 -8.81 8.76
CA ARG A 80 -16.26 -8.54 8.92
C ARG A 80 -16.67 -8.46 10.39
N ARG A 81 -16.17 -9.35 11.24
CA ARG A 81 -16.39 -9.29 12.68
C ARG A 81 -15.86 -8.00 13.30
N PHE A 82 -14.66 -7.59 12.89
CA PHE A 82 -14.08 -6.29 13.27
C PHE A 82 -15.00 -5.14 12.86
N MET A 83 -15.43 -5.07 11.61
CA MET A 83 -16.31 -4.01 11.11
C MET A 83 -17.61 -3.94 11.90
N LYS A 84 -18.27 -5.08 12.16
CA LYS A 84 -19.50 -5.13 12.96
C LYS A 84 -19.31 -4.75 14.43
N LYS A 85 -18.14 -5.05 15.01
CA LYS A 85 -17.81 -4.71 16.39
C LYS A 85 -17.47 -3.23 16.55
N GLU A 86 -16.60 -2.73 15.68
CA GLU A 86 -16.09 -1.36 15.76
C GLU A 86 -17.06 -0.32 15.19
N LYS A 87 -17.91 -0.72 14.25
CA LYS A 87 -18.88 0.12 13.55
C LYS A 87 -18.27 1.45 13.06
N PRO A 88 -17.18 1.39 12.26
CA PRO A 88 -16.61 2.62 11.72
C PRO A 88 -17.56 3.26 10.72
N ASP A 89 -17.50 4.59 10.62
CA ASP A 89 -18.25 5.35 9.61
C ASP A 89 -17.72 5.11 8.19
N VAL A 90 -16.44 4.73 8.08
CA VAL A 90 -15.81 4.35 6.81
C VAL A 90 -14.64 3.39 7.04
N VAL A 91 -14.46 2.44 6.12
CA VAL A 91 -13.25 1.61 6.04
C VAL A 91 -12.45 2.00 4.80
N VAL A 92 -11.18 2.34 4.99
CA VAL A 92 -10.26 2.66 3.89
C VAL A 92 -9.25 1.53 3.75
N ALA A 93 -9.28 0.82 2.62
CA ALA A 93 -8.45 -0.34 2.37
C ALA A 93 -7.32 -0.03 1.38
N PHE A 94 -6.11 -0.52 1.69
CA PHE A 94 -4.90 -0.31 0.88
C PHE A 94 -4.32 -1.65 0.42
N THR A 95 -3.73 -1.67 -0.75
CA THR A 95 -3.10 -2.82 -1.41
C THR A 95 -4.07 -3.87 -1.94
N ARG A 96 -3.73 -4.46 -3.11
CA ARG A 96 -4.63 -5.28 -3.94
C ARG A 96 -5.35 -6.40 -3.19
N GLY A 97 -4.65 -7.24 -2.45
CA GLY A 97 -5.27 -8.37 -1.75
C GLY A 97 -6.21 -7.92 -0.62
N VAL A 98 -5.87 -6.80 0.03
CA VAL A 98 -6.65 -6.18 1.11
C VAL A 98 -7.95 -5.57 0.58
N LEU A 99 -7.92 -4.92 -0.60
CA LEU A 99 -9.10 -4.33 -1.23
C LEU A 99 -10.21 -5.36 -1.42
N TYR A 100 -9.88 -6.52 -1.99
CA TYR A 100 -10.87 -7.59 -2.21
C TYR A 100 -11.47 -8.11 -0.91
N ARG A 101 -10.64 -8.29 0.13
CA ARG A 101 -11.13 -8.75 1.44
C ARG A 101 -12.02 -7.69 2.11
N ALA A 102 -11.64 -6.43 2.03
CA ALA A 102 -12.42 -5.33 2.62
C ALA A 102 -13.80 -5.20 1.95
N LEU A 103 -13.84 -5.23 0.63
CA LEU A 103 -15.11 -5.18 -0.11
C LEU A 103 -15.98 -6.38 0.22
N ALA A 104 -15.44 -7.61 0.16
CA ALA A 104 -16.21 -8.82 0.50
C ALA A 104 -16.69 -8.81 1.97
N ALA A 105 -15.88 -8.32 2.91
CA ALA A 105 -16.27 -8.21 4.32
C ALA A 105 -17.35 -7.13 4.53
N GLY A 106 -17.36 -6.08 3.71
CA GLY A 106 -18.27 -4.93 3.80
C GLY A 106 -19.68 -5.22 3.27
N ILE A 107 -19.83 -6.16 2.33
CA ILE A 107 -21.14 -6.48 1.72
C ILE A 107 -22.19 -6.74 2.80
N GLY A 108 -23.31 -5.99 2.76
CA GLY A 108 -24.43 -6.12 3.69
C GLY A 108 -24.12 -5.70 5.15
N THR A 109 -23.07 -4.93 5.39
CA THR A 109 -22.80 -4.34 6.73
C THR A 109 -23.35 -2.93 6.89
N GLY A 110 -23.67 -2.24 5.79
CA GLY A 110 -24.01 -0.82 5.77
C GLY A 110 -22.78 0.12 5.94
N ILE A 111 -21.58 -0.43 6.12
CA ILE A 111 -20.36 0.35 6.32
C ILE A 111 -19.70 0.62 4.96
N PRO A 112 -19.52 1.88 4.55
CA PRO A 112 -18.88 2.22 3.29
C PRO A 112 -17.40 1.81 3.28
N VAL A 113 -16.97 1.19 2.17
CA VAL A 113 -15.58 0.79 1.95
C VAL A 113 -15.00 1.63 0.82
N VAL A 114 -14.00 2.43 1.13
CA VAL A 114 -13.18 3.16 0.15
C VAL A 114 -11.93 2.34 -0.14
N ILE A 115 -11.63 2.16 -1.41
CA ILE A 115 -10.43 1.42 -1.84
C ILE A 115 -9.35 2.36 -2.38
N SER A 116 -8.09 2.02 -2.16
CA SER A 116 -6.96 2.80 -2.66
C SER A 116 -6.04 1.94 -3.53
N VAL A 117 -6.05 2.20 -4.83
CA VAL A 117 -5.17 1.53 -5.80
C VAL A 117 -3.81 2.24 -5.81
N ARG A 118 -2.76 1.53 -5.40
CA ARG A 118 -1.42 2.10 -5.12
C ARG A 118 -0.30 1.52 -5.99
N THR A 119 -0.65 0.73 -6.97
CA THR A 119 0.29 0.12 -7.92
C THR A 119 -0.21 0.35 -9.33
N ASP A 120 0.67 0.26 -10.32
CA ASP A 120 0.27 0.19 -11.70
C ASP A 120 -0.73 -0.97 -11.88
N PRO A 121 -1.94 -0.72 -12.38
CA PRO A 121 -2.90 -1.79 -12.56
C PRO A 121 -2.50 -2.77 -13.66
N VAL A 122 -1.76 -2.34 -14.68
CA VAL A 122 -1.24 -3.23 -15.72
C VAL A 122 -0.26 -4.22 -15.08
N GLY A 123 -0.47 -5.52 -15.32
CA GLY A 123 0.30 -6.59 -14.71
C GLY A 123 -0.06 -6.92 -13.25
N HIS A 124 -0.75 -6.02 -12.53
CA HIS A 124 -1.18 -6.26 -11.16
C HIS A 124 -2.66 -6.62 -11.01
N TYR A 125 -3.52 -6.15 -11.92
CA TYR A 125 -4.98 -6.36 -11.87
C TYR A 125 -5.52 -7.07 -13.12
N ASP A 126 -4.69 -7.64 -13.96
CA ASP A 126 -5.03 -8.33 -15.21
C ASP A 126 -5.02 -9.87 -15.11
N LYS A 127 -4.72 -10.43 -13.94
CA LYS A 127 -4.72 -11.89 -13.73
C LYS A 127 -6.12 -12.47 -13.91
N LYS A 128 -6.21 -13.73 -14.36
CA LYS A 128 -7.50 -14.44 -14.56
C LYS A 128 -8.46 -14.29 -13.37
N ALA A 129 -7.94 -14.39 -12.14
CA ALA A 129 -8.75 -14.22 -10.94
C ALA A 129 -9.28 -12.78 -10.74
N ASP A 130 -8.57 -11.77 -11.24
CA ASP A 130 -8.99 -10.37 -11.12
C ASP A 130 -10.11 -10.05 -12.11
N LYS A 131 -10.08 -10.65 -13.29
CA LYS A 131 -11.17 -10.53 -14.28
C LYS A 131 -12.53 -10.96 -13.71
N LEU A 132 -12.53 -11.84 -12.71
CA LEU A 132 -13.74 -12.24 -11.98
C LEU A 132 -13.98 -11.36 -10.74
N ARG A 133 -12.96 -11.07 -9.97
CA ARG A 133 -13.08 -10.37 -8.68
C ARG A 133 -13.41 -8.88 -8.84
N ILE A 134 -12.84 -8.22 -9.84
CA ILE A 134 -13.09 -6.80 -10.08
C ILE A 134 -14.56 -6.53 -10.37
N PRO A 135 -15.19 -7.12 -11.40
CA PRO A 135 -16.61 -6.86 -11.68
C PRO A 135 -17.55 -7.32 -10.57
N LEU A 136 -17.14 -8.32 -9.76
CA LEU A 136 -17.95 -8.81 -8.64
C LEU A 136 -17.86 -7.92 -7.40
N LEU A 137 -16.69 -7.41 -7.06
CA LEU A 137 -16.44 -6.75 -5.78
C LEU A 137 -16.34 -5.22 -5.89
N PHE A 138 -15.75 -4.68 -6.95
CA PHE A 138 -15.50 -3.23 -7.05
C PHE A 138 -16.77 -2.39 -7.17
N PRO A 139 -17.91 -2.88 -7.72
CA PRO A 139 -19.18 -2.15 -7.64
C PRO A 139 -19.67 -1.87 -6.20
N HIS A 140 -19.17 -2.62 -5.21
CA HIS A 140 -19.47 -2.38 -3.80
C HIS A 140 -18.57 -1.35 -3.12
N ALA A 141 -17.60 -0.77 -3.85
CA ALA A 141 -16.78 0.30 -3.31
C ALA A 141 -17.59 1.60 -3.22
N ALA A 142 -17.59 2.22 -2.05
CA ALA A 142 -18.18 3.54 -1.84
C ALA A 142 -17.38 4.66 -2.51
N GLY A 143 -16.12 4.38 -2.86
CA GLY A 143 -15.23 5.27 -3.60
C GLY A 143 -13.87 4.62 -3.85
N CYS A 144 -13.12 5.22 -4.78
CA CYS A 144 -11.77 4.77 -5.10
C CYS A 144 -10.77 5.92 -5.12
N VAL A 145 -9.58 5.69 -4.58
CA VAL A 145 -8.45 6.62 -4.69
C VAL A 145 -7.41 6.04 -5.63
N PHE A 146 -7.10 6.79 -6.67
CA PHE A 146 -6.01 6.51 -7.59
C PHE A 146 -4.84 7.48 -7.38
N GLN A 147 -3.68 7.16 -7.94
CA GLN A 147 -2.51 8.04 -7.90
C GLN A 147 -2.26 8.75 -9.23
N THR A 148 -2.77 8.22 -10.34
CA THR A 148 -2.56 8.75 -11.69
C THR A 148 -3.81 8.58 -12.54
N GLU A 149 -3.95 9.42 -13.59
CA GLU A 149 -5.02 9.28 -14.59
C GLU A 149 -4.92 7.93 -15.31
N GLY A 150 -3.71 7.48 -15.64
CA GLY A 150 -3.51 6.18 -16.29
C GLY A 150 -4.01 5.01 -15.42
N ALA A 151 -3.78 5.05 -14.10
CA ALA A 151 -4.30 4.03 -13.19
C ALA A 151 -5.84 4.08 -13.11
N LYS A 152 -6.43 5.28 -13.13
CA LYS A 152 -7.89 5.46 -13.14
C LYS A 152 -8.49 4.92 -14.44
N ALA A 153 -7.92 5.25 -15.60
CA ALA A 153 -8.43 4.88 -16.93
C ALA A 153 -8.43 3.35 -17.18
N PHE A 154 -7.64 2.59 -16.43
CA PHE A 154 -7.62 1.12 -16.53
C PHE A 154 -8.94 0.46 -16.08
N PHE A 155 -9.66 1.07 -15.15
CA PHE A 155 -10.87 0.49 -14.55
C PHE A 155 -12.14 0.95 -15.26
N ALA A 156 -13.23 0.22 -15.04
CA ALA A 156 -14.53 0.50 -15.65
C ALA A 156 -15.09 1.88 -15.23
N PRO A 157 -15.93 2.51 -16.06
CA PRO A 157 -16.48 3.86 -15.84
C PRO A 157 -17.11 4.07 -14.46
N TYR A 158 -17.88 3.11 -13.95
CA TYR A 158 -18.52 3.21 -12.63
C TYR A 158 -17.55 3.48 -11.49
N LEU A 159 -16.32 2.92 -11.58
CA LEU A 159 -15.29 3.15 -10.56
C LEU A 159 -14.57 4.48 -10.79
N GLN A 160 -14.42 4.90 -12.05
CA GLN A 160 -13.83 6.16 -12.42
C GLN A 160 -14.66 7.36 -11.92
N GLU A 161 -15.98 7.28 -12.07
CA GLU A 161 -16.93 8.32 -11.65
C GLU A 161 -16.90 8.53 -10.12
N ASN A 162 -16.84 7.43 -9.35
CA ASN A 162 -16.76 7.45 -7.90
C ASN A 162 -15.30 7.45 -7.39
N SER A 163 -14.40 8.17 -8.06
CA SER A 163 -13.01 8.19 -7.69
C SER A 163 -12.41 9.60 -7.57
N ARG A 164 -11.25 9.65 -6.90
CA ARG A 164 -10.39 10.84 -6.85
C ARG A 164 -8.95 10.43 -7.09
N ILE A 165 -8.18 11.33 -7.70
CA ILE A 165 -6.73 11.19 -7.80
C ILE A 165 -6.12 11.93 -6.62
N ILE A 166 -5.46 11.18 -5.75
CA ILE A 166 -4.77 11.71 -4.58
C ILE A 166 -3.33 11.20 -4.61
N LEU A 167 -2.39 12.12 -4.84
CA LEU A 167 -0.97 11.81 -4.87
C LEU A 167 -0.44 11.40 -3.50
N ASN A 168 0.69 10.70 -3.49
CA ASN A 168 1.38 10.42 -2.23
C ASN A 168 1.93 11.72 -1.63
N PRO A 169 1.75 11.95 -0.33
CA PRO A 169 2.34 13.11 0.32
C PRO A 169 3.87 13.01 0.32
N LEU A 170 4.53 14.11 0.04
CA LEU A 170 5.96 14.23 0.26
C LEU A 170 6.24 14.25 1.78
N ASN A 171 7.32 13.60 2.19
CA ASN A 171 7.73 13.69 3.60
C ASN A 171 8.19 15.13 3.91
N PRO A 172 7.61 15.80 4.91
CA PRO A 172 7.93 17.20 5.23
C PRO A 172 9.42 17.47 5.42
N LYS A 173 10.18 16.48 5.89
CA LYS A 173 11.64 16.63 6.07
C LYS A 173 12.43 16.89 4.78
N TYR A 174 11.81 16.65 3.62
CA TYR A 174 12.42 16.93 2.31
C TYR A 174 11.91 18.22 1.67
N VAL A 175 10.94 18.89 2.32
CA VAL A 175 10.39 20.16 1.82
C VAL A 175 11.29 21.30 2.28
N GLY A 176 11.70 22.15 1.34
CA GLY A 176 12.54 23.32 1.66
C GLY A 176 13.99 22.99 2.04
N VAL A 177 14.45 21.75 1.83
CA VAL A 177 15.86 21.43 2.00
C VAL A 177 16.66 22.20 0.93
N PRO A 178 17.63 23.06 1.32
CA PRO A 178 18.42 23.81 0.36
C PRO A 178 19.28 22.88 -0.50
N GLU A 179 19.50 23.27 -1.75
CA GLU A 179 20.46 22.55 -2.57
C GLU A 179 21.87 22.67 -1.96
N PRO A 180 22.66 21.58 -1.99
CA PRO A 180 24.02 21.64 -1.49
C PRO A 180 24.86 22.60 -2.38
N ALA A 181 25.67 23.42 -1.78
CA ALA A 181 26.55 24.36 -2.47
C ALA A 181 27.53 23.65 -3.44
N VAL A 182 27.91 22.42 -3.10
CA VAL A 182 28.77 21.55 -3.92
C VAL A 182 28.05 20.22 -4.12
N ARG A 183 27.85 19.86 -5.36
CA ARG A 183 27.31 18.53 -5.72
C ARG A 183 28.46 17.53 -5.88
N THR A 184 28.34 16.40 -5.22
CA THR A 184 29.27 15.29 -5.43
C THR A 184 28.98 14.57 -6.74
N LYS A 185 29.99 13.96 -7.35
CA LYS A 185 29.87 13.17 -8.58
C LYS A 185 29.29 11.77 -8.29
N ASN A 186 28.22 11.73 -7.50
CA ASN A 186 27.52 10.49 -7.15
C ASN A 186 26.10 10.50 -7.75
N VAL A 187 25.79 9.45 -8.48
CA VAL A 187 24.41 9.11 -8.84
C VAL A 187 23.89 8.16 -7.78
N VAL A 188 22.75 8.48 -7.16
CA VAL A 188 22.21 7.71 -6.04
C VAL A 188 20.83 7.17 -6.39
N GLN A 189 20.63 5.87 -6.21
CA GLN A 189 19.33 5.21 -6.24
C GLN A 189 19.02 4.66 -4.86
N SER A 190 17.83 4.95 -4.34
CA SER A 190 17.35 4.42 -3.06
C SER A 190 16.06 3.64 -3.25
N GLY A 191 16.01 2.41 -2.74
CA GLY A 191 14.82 1.56 -2.80
C GLY A 191 15.18 0.10 -2.60
N ARG A 192 14.17 -0.73 -2.29
CA ARG A 192 14.38 -2.18 -2.15
C ARG A 192 15.02 -2.77 -3.41
N LEU A 193 15.92 -3.73 -3.22
CA LEU A 193 16.46 -4.54 -4.30
C LEU A 193 15.40 -5.57 -4.67
N VAL A 194 14.65 -5.30 -5.73
CA VAL A 194 13.56 -6.13 -6.24
C VAL A 194 13.42 -5.95 -7.74
N ASP A 195 13.04 -7.01 -8.43
CA ASP A 195 12.98 -7.08 -9.89
C ASP A 195 12.24 -5.88 -10.52
N PHE A 196 11.06 -5.50 -10.02
CA PHE A 196 10.27 -4.40 -10.60
C PHE A 196 10.90 -2.99 -10.42
N LYS A 197 11.98 -2.85 -9.64
CA LYS A 197 12.77 -1.59 -9.55
C LYS A 197 13.82 -1.48 -10.64
N ASN A 198 14.07 -2.58 -11.36
CA ASN A 198 14.90 -2.67 -12.54
C ASN A 198 16.31 -2.06 -12.38
N GLN A 199 16.96 -2.33 -11.23
CA GLN A 199 18.32 -1.90 -10.97
C GLN A 199 19.31 -2.37 -12.07
N PRO A 200 19.20 -3.57 -12.66
CA PRO A 200 20.08 -3.97 -13.77
C PRO A 200 20.02 -3.02 -14.98
N MET A 201 18.86 -2.45 -15.29
CA MET A 201 18.75 -1.44 -16.35
C MET A 201 19.51 -0.17 -15.96
N LEU A 202 19.36 0.30 -14.70
CA LEU A 202 20.08 1.47 -14.19
C LEU A 202 21.60 1.28 -14.29
N ILE A 203 22.11 0.11 -13.89
CA ILE A 203 23.55 -0.22 -13.98
C ILE A 203 24.01 -0.17 -15.42
N ARG A 204 23.31 -0.84 -16.35
CA ARG A 204 23.67 -0.80 -17.77
C ARG A 204 23.64 0.61 -18.35
N ALA A 205 22.69 1.44 -17.95
CA ALA A 205 22.63 2.85 -18.37
C ALA A 205 23.80 3.64 -17.80
N PHE A 206 24.13 3.43 -16.51
CA PHE A 206 25.22 4.11 -15.85
C PHE A 206 26.60 3.74 -16.44
N LEU A 207 26.83 2.50 -16.83
CA LEU A 207 28.07 2.09 -17.47
C LEU A 207 28.39 2.94 -18.71
N LYS A 208 27.37 3.22 -19.54
CA LYS A 208 27.52 4.13 -20.70
C LYS A 208 27.85 5.58 -20.31
N VAL A 209 27.39 6.01 -19.15
CA VAL A 209 27.74 7.34 -18.60
C VAL A 209 29.17 7.32 -18.09
N HIS A 210 29.54 6.27 -17.37
CA HIS A 210 30.87 6.12 -16.76
C HIS A 210 32.00 6.07 -17.83
N GLU A 211 31.75 5.49 -19.01
CA GLU A 211 32.70 5.52 -20.13
C GLU A 211 33.11 6.95 -20.51
N LYS A 212 32.19 7.93 -20.43
CA LYS A 212 32.40 9.33 -20.76
C LYS A 212 32.78 10.20 -19.55
N HIS A 213 32.40 9.75 -18.38
CA HIS A 213 32.55 10.46 -17.11
C HIS A 213 33.04 9.49 -16.01
N PRO A 214 34.31 9.04 -16.07
CA PRO A 214 34.84 7.99 -15.18
C PRO A 214 34.96 8.44 -13.71
N ASP A 215 34.84 9.73 -13.45
CA ASP A 215 34.85 10.33 -12.12
C ASP A 215 33.49 10.28 -11.40
N TYR A 216 32.41 9.82 -12.08
CA TYR A 216 31.12 9.58 -11.47
C TYR A 216 31.01 8.17 -10.88
N THR A 217 30.29 8.04 -9.77
CA THR A 217 30.05 6.77 -9.08
C THR A 217 28.54 6.53 -8.95
N LEU A 218 28.08 5.31 -9.22
CA LEU A 218 26.70 4.88 -8.92
C LEU A 218 26.65 4.21 -7.56
N LYS A 219 25.77 4.71 -6.69
CA LYS A 219 25.51 4.14 -5.37
C LYS A 219 24.06 3.68 -5.28
N ILE A 220 23.84 2.39 -5.01
CA ILE A 220 22.52 1.80 -4.85
C ILE A 220 22.32 1.42 -3.40
N TYR A 221 21.28 1.97 -2.77
CA TYR A 221 20.94 1.75 -1.37
C TYR A 221 19.58 1.10 -1.23
N GLY A 222 19.48 0.06 -0.43
CA GLY A 222 18.21 -0.55 -0.09
C GLY A 222 18.33 -1.95 0.49
N PRO A 223 17.29 -2.41 1.19
CA PRO A 223 17.27 -3.77 1.71
C PRO A 223 17.13 -4.79 0.60
N ASP A 224 17.79 -5.91 0.78
CA ASP A 224 17.63 -7.11 -0.04
C ASP A 224 16.25 -7.75 0.23
N SER A 225 15.49 -7.98 -0.82
CA SER A 225 14.16 -8.61 -0.75
C SER A 225 14.21 -10.14 -0.92
N LYS A 226 15.40 -10.71 -1.07
CA LYS A 226 15.63 -12.17 -1.22
C LYS A 226 14.84 -12.77 -2.40
N ASP A 227 14.63 -12.00 -3.47
CA ASP A 227 13.98 -12.44 -4.70
C ASP A 227 14.98 -12.76 -5.83
N GLY A 228 16.26 -12.84 -5.52
CA GLY A 228 17.36 -13.08 -6.47
C GLY A 228 17.85 -11.81 -7.16
N THR A 229 17.26 -10.64 -6.90
CA THR A 229 17.67 -9.39 -7.58
C THR A 229 19.09 -8.99 -7.18
N LYS A 230 19.47 -9.18 -5.91
CA LYS A 230 20.81 -8.82 -5.43
C LYS A 230 21.91 -9.63 -6.09
N GLU A 231 21.66 -10.90 -6.37
CA GLU A 231 22.61 -11.83 -6.95
C GLU A 231 22.94 -11.51 -8.42
N ILE A 232 22.09 -10.73 -9.08
CA ILE A 232 22.28 -10.30 -10.48
C ILE A 232 22.77 -8.86 -10.63
N LEU A 233 23.01 -8.16 -9.52
CA LEU A 233 23.56 -6.80 -9.47
C LEU A 233 25.06 -6.81 -9.28
#